data_335e122f3e4eca541ef41a6fb2ebef41
#
_entry.id   335e122f3e4eca541ef41a6fb2ebef41
#
_cell.length_a   1.000
_cell.length_b   1.000
_cell.length_c   1.000
_cell.angle_alpha   90.00
_cell.angle_beta   90.00
_cell.angle_gamma   90.00
#
_symmetry.space_group_name_H-M   'P 1'
#
loop_
_entity.id
_entity.type
_entity.pdbx_description
1 polymer ?
#
loop_
_entity_poly.entity_id
_entity_poly.type
_entity_poly.pdbx_seq_one_letter_code
_entity_poly.pdbx_strand_id
1 'polypeptide(L)'
;MSGKLSRSVSELYRNLRLLHYRNLFNQLKEKAGSLSATEAFSVEVIYLLDHPTVGEFADFLGISQPNASYKVGMLVQKGYLERVGSDNDRRESHLCVTEKFMDYYGRQLPDMDGAVSSALSSFTEAEIAMLMRLLRKLNHCLTTQA
;
A
#
# COMPACT_ATOMS: atom_id res chain seq x y z
N MET A 1 19.60 12.81 21.59
CA MET A 1 19.33 11.41 21.18
C MET A 1 18.12 11.29 20.24
N SER A 2 17.02 11.99 20.52
CA SER A 2 15.82 11.98 19.66
C SER A 2 16.10 12.36 18.19
N GLY A 3 16.90 13.39 17.92
CA GLY A 3 17.18 13.83 16.57
C GLY A 3 18.00 12.87 15.69
N LYS A 4 18.84 12.04 16.29
CA LYS A 4 19.59 11.01 15.54
C LYS A 4 18.67 9.87 15.11
N LEU A 5 17.81 9.41 16.03
CA LEU A 5 16.83 8.37 15.74
C LEU A 5 15.82 8.84 14.66
N SER A 6 15.29 10.06 14.81
CA SER A 6 14.39 10.64 13.82
C SER A 6 15.02 10.70 12.42
N ARG A 7 16.30 11.04 12.33
CA ARG A 7 17.04 11.05 11.05
C ARG A 7 17.15 9.64 10.46
N SER A 8 17.48 8.62 11.27
CA SER A 8 17.56 7.23 10.80
C SER A 8 16.21 6.70 10.31
N VAL A 9 15.12 7.03 11.01
CA VAL A 9 13.75 6.67 10.58
C VAL A 9 13.40 7.35 9.26
N SER A 10 13.72 8.64 9.12
CA SER A 10 13.48 9.40 7.87
C SER A 10 14.31 8.83 6.70
N GLU A 11 15.52 8.39 6.97
CA GLU A 11 16.39 7.76 5.97
C GLU A 11 15.84 6.40 5.53
N LEU A 12 15.41 5.56 6.46
CA LEU A 12 14.75 4.29 6.17
C LEU A 12 13.50 4.51 5.29
N TYR A 13 12.63 5.46 5.68
CA TYR A 13 11.44 5.81 4.91
C TYR A 13 11.77 6.27 3.49
N ARG A 14 12.78 7.13 3.34
CA ARG A 14 13.27 7.56 2.02
C ARG A 14 13.73 6.38 1.17
N ASN A 15 14.51 5.47 1.73
CA ASN A 15 15.04 4.31 1.02
C ASN A 15 13.92 3.34 0.59
N LEU A 16 12.94 3.11 1.45
CA LEU A 16 11.74 2.31 1.13
C LEU A 16 10.94 2.94 -0.03
N ARG A 17 10.75 4.27 -0.01
CA ARG A 17 10.10 4.98 -1.12
C ARG A 17 10.86 4.87 -2.43
N LEU A 18 12.17 5.02 -2.41
CA LEU A 18 13.01 4.89 -3.61
C LEU A 18 12.93 3.48 -4.19
N LEU A 19 12.94 2.46 -3.35
CA LEU A 19 12.78 1.07 -3.75
C LEU A 19 11.41 0.83 -4.38
N HIS A 20 10.34 1.31 -3.72
CA HIS A 20 8.98 1.24 -4.21
C HIS A 20 8.83 1.88 -5.61
N TYR A 21 9.27 3.13 -5.78
CA TYR A 21 9.17 3.82 -7.06
C TYR A 21 10.01 3.16 -8.16
N ARG A 22 11.20 2.65 -7.84
CA ARG A 22 12.01 1.91 -8.80
C ARG A 22 11.27 0.70 -9.35
N ASN A 23 10.64 -0.07 -8.47
CA ASN A 23 9.87 -1.24 -8.84
C ASN A 23 8.65 -0.86 -9.70
N LEU A 24 7.92 0.16 -9.28
CA LEU A 24 6.77 0.69 -10.02
C LEU A 24 7.17 1.14 -11.43
N PHE A 25 8.24 1.91 -11.59
CA PHE A 25 8.70 2.37 -12.91
C PHE A 25 9.17 1.22 -13.81
N ASN A 26 9.84 0.22 -13.26
CA ASN A 26 10.26 -0.94 -14.04
C ASN A 26 9.07 -1.69 -14.64
N GLN A 27 8.00 -1.83 -13.89
CA GLN A 27 6.79 -2.52 -14.37
C GLN A 27 5.97 -1.73 -15.37
N LEU A 28 5.91 -0.40 -15.22
CA LEU A 28 5.26 0.46 -16.22
C LEU A 28 5.98 0.40 -17.57
N LYS A 29 7.29 0.11 -17.59
CA LYS A 29 8.06 -0.09 -18.81
C LYS A 29 7.81 -1.45 -19.47
N GLU A 30 7.65 -2.50 -18.68
CA GLU A 30 7.56 -3.87 -19.21
C GLU A 30 6.18 -4.20 -19.82
N LYS A 31 5.13 -3.49 -19.42
CA LYS A 31 3.75 -3.74 -19.86
C LYS A 31 3.09 -2.48 -20.41
N ALA A 32 3.63 -1.96 -21.50
CA ALA A 32 3.00 -0.86 -22.23
C ALA A 32 1.54 -1.21 -22.53
N GLY A 33 0.58 -0.48 -21.93
CA GLY A 33 -0.86 -0.57 -22.21
C GLY A 33 -1.74 -1.18 -21.10
N SER A 34 -1.21 -1.67 -19.96
CA SER A 34 -2.06 -2.26 -18.92
C SER A 34 -2.58 -1.23 -17.90
N LEU A 35 -1.71 -0.49 -17.22
CA LEU A 35 -2.07 0.55 -16.25
C LEU A 35 -1.26 1.83 -16.49
N SER A 36 -1.92 2.97 -16.42
CA SER A 36 -1.23 4.26 -16.26
C SER A 36 -0.66 4.39 -14.85
N ALA A 37 0.26 5.33 -14.64
CA ALA A 37 0.81 5.59 -13.32
C ALA A 37 -0.29 5.93 -12.29
N THR A 38 -1.28 6.73 -12.67
CA THR A 38 -2.42 7.11 -11.82
C THR A 38 -3.30 5.90 -11.48
N GLU A 39 -3.51 4.99 -12.42
CA GLU A 39 -4.26 3.75 -12.18
C GLU A 39 -3.49 2.80 -11.25
N ALA A 40 -2.18 2.67 -11.44
CA ALA A 40 -1.33 1.87 -10.58
C ALA A 40 -1.36 2.39 -9.12
N PHE A 41 -1.24 3.70 -8.92
CA PHE A 41 -1.39 4.30 -7.58
C PHE A 41 -2.79 4.09 -7.00
N SER A 42 -3.83 4.22 -7.83
CA SER A 42 -5.21 4.07 -7.35
C SER A 42 -5.50 2.64 -6.87
N VAL A 43 -5.08 1.62 -7.62
CA VAL A 43 -5.31 0.23 -7.22
C VAL A 43 -4.47 -0.16 -6.00
N GLU A 44 -3.24 0.36 -5.89
CA GLU A 44 -2.40 0.15 -4.71
C GLU A 44 -3.00 0.78 -3.45
N VAL A 45 -3.51 2.01 -3.54
CA VAL A 45 -4.22 2.65 -2.43
C VAL A 45 -5.43 1.83 -1.99
N ILE A 46 -6.22 1.31 -2.91
CA ILE A 46 -7.36 0.43 -2.59
C ILE A 46 -6.89 -0.84 -1.89
N TYR A 47 -5.81 -1.45 -2.34
CA TYR A 47 -5.20 -2.61 -1.69
C TYR A 47 -4.76 -2.30 -0.25
N LEU A 48 -4.08 -1.16 -0.03
CA LEU A 48 -3.57 -0.76 1.28
C LEU A 48 -4.67 -0.32 2.25
N LEU A 49 -5.82 0.14 1.76
CA LEU A 49 -7.00 0.46 2.57
C LEU A 49 -7.79 -0.78 3.01
N ASP A 50 -7.43 -1.95 2.53
CA ASP A 50 -8.00 -3.24 2.90
C ASP A 50 -9.54 -3.32 2.73
N HIS A 51 -9.97 -3.53 1.51
CA HIS A 51 -11.38 -3.66 1.11
C HIS A 51 -12.25 -2.40 1.36
N PRO A 52 -11.81 -1.20 0.94
CA PRO A 52 -12.59 0.01 1.14
C PRO A 52 -13.86 0.03 0.28
N THR A 53 -14.83 0.81 0.69
CA THR A 53 -15.93 1.25 -0.18
C THR A 53 -15.43 2.32 -1.16
N VAL A 54 -16.23 2.62 -2.20
CA VAL A 54 -15.93 3.75 -3.11
C VAL A 54 -15.89 5.09 -2.36
N GLY A 55 -16.74 5.24 -1.34
CA GLY A 55 -16.78 6.44 -0.49
C GLY A 55 -15.48 6.60 0.30
N GLU A 56 -15.03 5.57 0.99
CA GLU A 56 -13.77 5.58 1.76
C GLU A 56 -12.55 5.86 0.86
N PHE A 57 -12.54 5.27 -0.34
CA PHE A 57 -11.49 5.55 -1.33
C PHE A 57 -11.54 7.00 -1.82
N ALA A 58 -12.74 7.56 -2.06
CA ALA A 58 -12.92 8.96 -2.45
C ALA A 58 -12.45 9.92 -1.36
N ASP A 59 -12.84 9.65 -0.12
CA ASP A 59 -12.46 10.45 1.06
C ASP A 59 -10.95 10.44 1.28
N PHE A 60 -10.32 9.27 1.17
CA PHE A 60 -8.87 9.14 1.29
C PHE A 60 -8.12 9.98 0.25
N LEU A 61 -8.59 9.99 -1.01
CA LEU A 61 -7.96 10.76 -2.08
C LEU A 61 -8.36 12.24 -2.10
N GLY A 62 -9.37 12.64 -1.33
CA GLY A 62 -9.95 13.99 -1.38
C GLY A 62 -10.60 14.32 -2.73
N ILE A 63 -11.24 13.35 -3.38
CA ILE A 63 -11.92 13.50 -4.67
C ILE A 63 -13.43 13.25 -4.53
N SER A 64 -14.21 13.71 -5.52
CA SER A 64 -15.64 13.44 -5.54
C SER A 64 -15.95 11.95 -5.76
N GLN A 65 -17.07 11.47 -5.20
CA GLN A 65 -17.54 10.10 -5.41
C GLN A 65 -17.73 9.71 -6.88
N PRO A 66 -18.29 10.56 -7.76
CA PRO A 66 -18.34 10.26 -9.20
C PRO A 66 -16.96 10.05 -9.82
N ASN A 67 -15.96 10.85 -9.44
CA ASN A 67 -14.59 10.69 -9.93
C ASN A 67 -13.96 9.37 -9.43
N ALA A 68 -14.14 9.05 -8.14
CA ALA A 68 -13.71 7.77 -7.58
C ALA A 68 -14.39 6.59 -8.29
N SER A 69 -15.71 6.66 -8.50
CA SER A 69 -16.47 5.63 -9.21
C SER A 69 -15.97 5.41 -10.64
N TYR A 70 -15.62 6.48 -11.35
CA TYR A 70 -15.02 6.39 -12.69
C TYR A 70 -13.67 5.66 -12.66
N LYS A 71 -12.77 6.07 -11.74
CA LYS A 71 -11.45 5.42 -11.58
C LYS A 71 -11.59 3.93 -11.25
N VAL A 72 -12.47 3.59 -10.32
CA VAL A 72 -12.79 2.20 -9.96
C VAL A 72 -13.34 1.43 -11.15
N GLY A 73 -14.27 2.02 -11.90
CA GLY A 73 -14.84 1.40 -13.10
C GLY A 73 -13.78 1.02 -14.13
N MET A 74 -12.81 1.90 -14.36
CA MET A 74 -11.68 1.62 -15.26
C MET A 74 -10.82 0.45 -14.79
N LEU A 75 -10.55 0.38 -13.48
CA LEU A 75 -9.75 -0.69 -12.88
C LEU A 75 -10.50 -2.05 -12.89
N VAL A 76 -11.81 -2.02 -12.68
CA VAL A 76 -12.67 -3.21 -12.81
C VAL A 76 -12.68 -3.69 -14.26
N GLN A 77 -12.86 -2.79 -15.23
CA GLN A 77 -12.86 -3.13 -16.65
C GLN A 77 -11.53 -3.75 -17.09
N LYS A 78 -10.42 -3.29 -16.52
CA LYS A 78 -9.07 -3.84 -16.78
C LYS A 78 -8.78 -5.13 -16.01
N GLY A 79 -9.69 -5.56 -15.10
CA GLY A 79 -9.60 -6.79 -14.34
C GLY A 79 -8.65 -6.74 -13.14
N TYR A 80 -8.30 -5.56 -12.64
CA TYR A 80 -7.46 -5.39 -11.46
C TYR A 80 -8.24 -5.26 -10.15
N LEU A 81 -9.53 -4.89 -10.25
CA LEU A 81 -10.46 -4.80 -9.13
C LEU A 81 -11.74 -5.58 -9.41
N GLU A 82 -12.38 -5.98 -8.35
CA GLU A 82 -13.76 -6.46 -8.34
C GLU A 82 -14.55 -5.78 -7.23
N ARG A 83 -15.87 -5.72 -7.40
CA ARG A 83 -16.80 -5.22 -6.38
C ARG A 83 -17.45 -6.40 -5.70
N VAL A 84 -17.24 -6.54 -4.41
CA VAL A 84 -17.87 -7.58 -3.59
C VAL A 84 -18.94 -6.90 -2.74
N GLY A 85 -20.21 -7.22 -2.98
CA GLY A 85 -21.35 -6.72 -2.19
C GLY A 85 -21.80 -7.76 -1.20
N SER A 86 -22.39 -7.32 -0.08
CA SER A 86 -23.25 -8.18 0.70
C SER A 86 -24.57 -8.35 -0.08
N ASP A 87 -25.09 -9.56 -0.18
CA ASP A 87 -26.32 -9.90 -0.95
C ASP A 87 -27.56 -9.10 -0.54
N ASN A 88 -27.53 -8.39 0.56
CA ASN A 88 -28.65 -7.63 1.12
C ASN A 88 -28.61 -6.10 0.93
N ASP A 89 -27.48 -5.50 0.55
CA ASP A 89 -27.44 -4.06 0.32
C ASP A 89 -26.42 -3.68 -0.79
N ARG A 90 -26.96 -3.35 -1.97
CA ARG A 90 -26.17 -2.84 -3.10
C ARG A 90 -25.47 -1.51 -2.81
N ARG A 91 -25.69 -0.91 -1.63
CA ARG A 91 -25.12 0.39 -1.24
C ARG A 91 -23.75 0.28 -0.60
N GLU A 92 -23.35 -0.91 -0.12
CA GLU A 92 -22.06 -1.16 0.52
C GLU A 92 -21.26 -2.23 -0.20
N SER A 93 -20.93 -2.00 -1.47
CA SER A 93 -19.97 -2.86 -2.14
C SER A 93 -18.54 -2.46 -1.77
N HIS A 94 -17.76 -3.43 -1.32
CA HIS A 94 -16.33 -3.27 -1.05
C HIS A 94 -15.52 -3.52 -2.31
N LEU A 95 -14.38 -2.85 -2.39
CA LEU A 95 -13.42 -2.98 -3.49
C LEU A 95 -12.37 -4.01 -3.11
N CYS A 96 -12.24 -5.05 -3.91
CA CYS A 96 -11.25 -6.09 -3.71
C CYS A 96 -10.29 -6.13 -4.91
N VAL A 97 -9.01 -6.31 -4.64
CA VAL A 97 -8.02 -6.55 -5.68
C VAL A 97 -8.10 -7.98 -6.18
N THR A 98 -7.83 -8.19 -7.46
CA THR A 98 -7.88 -9.51 -8.10
C THR A 98 -6.52 -10.20 -8.06
N GLU A 99 -6.47 -11.50 -8.39
CA GLU A 99 -5.21 -12.22 -8.59
C GLU A 99 -4.32 -11.54 -9.64
N LYS A 100 -4.90 -10.97 -10.69
CA LYS A 100 -4.15 -10.21 -11.69
C LYS A 100 -3.37 -9.04 -11.07
N PHE A 101 -3.95 -8.34 -10.08
CA PHE A 101 -3.25 -7.32 -9.32
C PHE A 101 -2.18 -7.93 -8.43
N MET A 102 -2.47 -9.02 -7.73
CA MET A 102 -1.51 -9.68 -6.84
C MET A 102 -0.29 -10.19 -7.60
N ASP A 103 -0.45 -10.73 -8.80
CA ASP A 103 0.64 -11.11 -9.70
C ASP A 103 1.48 -9.90 -10.13
N TYR A 104 0.82 -8.78 -10.37
CA TYR A 104 1.47 -7.53 -10.69
C TYR A 104 2.20 -6.93 -9.48
N TYR A 105 1.53 -6.86 -8.32
CA TYR A 105 2.03 -6.25 -7.09
C TYR A 105 3.05 -7.12 -6.37
N GLY A 106 2.84 -8.42 -6.31
CA GLY A 106 3.72 -9.36 -5.62
C GLY A 106 5.16 -9.37 -6.15
N ARG A 107 5.34 -9.05 -7.44
CA ARG A 107 6.68 -8.87 -8.04
C ARG A 107 7.36 -7.56 -7.63
N GLN A 108 6.66 -6.67 -6.96
CA GLN A 108 7.16 -5.35 -6.56
C GLN A 108 7.55 -5.29 -5.09
N LEU A 109 7.04 -6.20 -4.28
CA LEU A 109 7.37 -6.23 -2.86
C LEU A 109 8.84 -6.56 -2.70
N PRO A 110 9.61 -5.71 -1.98
CA PRO A 110 10.94 -6.11 -1.56
C PRO A 110 10.84 -7.34 -0.65
N ASP A 111 11.84 -8.19 -0.68
CA ASP A 111 11.99 -9.27 0.31
C ASP A 111 12.26 -8.65 1.70
N MET A 112 11.19 -8.15 2.31
CA MET A 112 11.26 -7.54 3.64
C MET A 112 11.61 -8.56 4.70
N ASP A 113 11.13 -9.79 4.58
CA ASP A 113 11.39 -10.85 5.55
C ASP A 113 12.87 -11.25 5.55
N GLY A 114 13.45 -11.42 4.38
CA GLY A 114 14.89 -11.69 4.23
C GLY A 114 15.75 -10.51 4.72
N ALA A 115 15.38 -9.29 4.37
CA ALA A 115 16.10 -8.09 4.82
C ALA A 115 16.02 -7.91 6.34
N VAL A 116 14.84 -8.08 6.94
CA VAL A 116 14.61 -8.00 8.39
C VAL A 116 15.36 -9.11 9.11
N SER A 117 15.25 -10.36 8.65
CA SER A 117 15.96 -11.51 9.24
C SER A 117 17.47 -11.33 9.20
N SER A 118 18.00 -10.84 8.09
CA SER A 118 19.43 -10.53 7.95
C SER A 118 19.87 -9.41 8.91
N ALA A 119 19.08 -8.34 9.01
CA ALA A 119 19.38 -7.22 9.90
C ALA A 119 19.33 -7.64 11.38
N LEU A 120 18.41 -8.52 11.77
CA LEU A 120 18.21 -8.95 13.15
C LEU A 120 19.20 -10.03 13.62
N SER A 121 19.97 -10.62 12.73
CA SER A 121 20.90 -11.73 13.05
C SER A 121 21.92 -11.41 14.15
N SER A 122 22.24 -10.13 14.38
CA SER A 122 23.18 -9.64 15.39
C SER A 122 22.50 -9.06 16.65
N PHE A 123 21.17 -9.09 16.73
CA PHE A 123 20.42 -8.50 17.84
C PHE A 123 19.96 -9.58 18.83
N THR A 124 19.96 -9.22 20.11
CA THR A 124 19.38 -10.04 21.18
C THR A 124 17.86 -9.97 21.19
N GLU A 125 17.18 -10.94 21.77
CA GLU A 125 15.73 -10.95 21.92
C GLU A 125 15.19 -9.70 22.65
N ALA A 126 15.92 -9.19 23.63
CA ALA A 126 15.54 -7.98 24.35
C ALA A 126 15.59 -6.72 23.46
N GLU A 127 16.59 -6.62 22.59
CA GLU A 127 16.72 -5.52 21.63
C GLU A 127 15.60 -5.61 20.56
N ILE A 128 15.31 -6.80 20.07
CA ILE A 128 14.20 -7.03 19.12
C ILE A 128 12.86 -6.64 19.77
N ALA A 129 12.62 -7.02 21.02
CA ALA A 129 11.40 -6.65 21.72
C ALA A 129 11.27 -5.13 21.89
N MET A 130 12.38 -4.42 22.13
CA MET A 130 12.39 -2.96 22.22
C MET A 130 12.11 -2.31 20.86
N LEU A 131 12.71 -2.81 19.76
CA LEU A 131 12.44 -2.35 18.40
C LEU A 131 10.97 -2.53 18.03
N MET A 132 10.38 -3.69 18.32
CA MET A 132 8.96 -3.94 18.08
C MET A 132 8.05 -2.99 18.86
N ARG A 133 8.41 -2.67 20.10
CA ARG A 133 7.66 -1.69 20.90
C ARG A 133 7.75 -0.28 20.30
N LEU A 134 8.93 0.13 19.82
CA LEU A 134 9.11 1.41 19.16
C LEU A 134 8.28 1.49 17.85
N LEU A 135 8.37 0.49 17.00
CA LEU A 135 7.63 0.43 15.74
C LEU A 135 6.12 0.51 15.95
N ARG A 136 5.58 -0.23 16.93
CA ARG A 136 4.16 -0.15 17.29
C ARG A 136 3.75 1.25 17.73
N LYS A 137 4.57 1.92 18.56
CA LYS A 137 4.30 3.30 18.99
C LYS A 137 4.35 4.29 17.84
N LEU A 138 5.35 4.17 16.95
CA LEU A 138 5.46 5.02 15.76
C LEU A 138 4.25 4.84 14.85
N ASN A 139 3.85 3.60 14.59
CA ASN A 139 2.69 3.31 13.76
C ASN A 139 1.41 3.93 14.34
N HIS A 140 1.19 3.78 15.65
CA HIS A 140 0.06 4.40 16.34
C HIS A 140 0.07 5.94 16.20
N CYS A 141 1.23 6.58 16.38
CA CYS A 141 1.33 8.04 16.23
C CYS A 141 1.03 8.51 14.81
N LEU A 142 1.41 7.73 13.79
CA LEU A 142 1.16 8.07 12.40
C LEU A 142 -0.32 7.90 12.02
N THR A 143 -0.98 6.86 12.52
CA THR A 143 -2.41 6.59 12.25
C THR A 143 -3.36 7.52 13.00
N THR A 144 -2.91 8.17 14.09
CA THR A 144 -3.72 9.15 14.83
C THR A 144 -3.56 10.59 14.33
N GLN A 145 -2.65 10.84 13.39
CA GLN A 145 -2.46 12.16 12.76
C GLN A 145 -3.15 12.28 11.39
N ALA A 146 -3.65 11.18 10.86
CA ALA A 146 -4.42 11.13 9.62
C ALA A 146 -5.92 11.27 9.92
#